data_c7e4319258c8b53d4f9469bf2a1ca66f
#
_entry.id   c7e4319258c8b53d4f9469bf2a1ca66f
#
_cell.length_a   1.000
_cell.length_b   1.000
_cell.length_c   1.000
_cell.angle_alpha   90.00
_cell.angle_beta   90.00
_cell.angle_gamma   90.00
#
_symmetry.space_group_name_H-M   'P 1'
#
loop_
_entity.id
_entity.type
_entity.pdbx_description
1 polymer ?
#
loop_
_entity_poly.entity_id
_entity_poly.type
_entity_poly.pdbx_seq_one_letter_code
_entity_poly.pdbx_strand_id
1 'polypeptide(L)'
;VEIKRVSKKSLIGTSPEVTRFFIELRGIGIIDVKNLYGVESVKMEQEIDLVIQLEDWNKDADYDRLGVEEKYVEYLGNKVAAHTLPIRPGRNLAIIVEAAAINHRQKKMGYNAAEELYKRVTGQMED
;
A
#
# COMPACT_ATOMS: atom_id res chain seq x y z
N VAL A 1 1.60 8.17 12.27
CA VAL A 1 2.90 8.06 11.58
C VAL A 1 3.41 9.44 11.24
N GLU A 2 4.66 9.70 11.59
CA GLU A 2 5.36 10.92 11.23
C GLU A 2 6.18 10.67 9.97
N ILE A 3 6.14 11.61 9.02
CA ILE A 3 6.85 11.49 7.75
C ILE A 3 7.98 12.50 7.71
N LYS A 4 9.20 12.03 7.38
CA LYS A 4 10.38 12.88 7.20
C LYS A 4 10.96 12.68 5.80
N ARG A 5 11.41 13.78 5.20
CA ARG A 5 12.13 13.73 3.94
C ARG A 5 13.61 13.57 4.22
N VAL A 6 14.20 12.48 3.72
CA VAL A 6 15.62 12.17 3.94
C VAL A 6 16.46 12.58 2.73
N SER A 7 15.86 12.53 1.52
CA SER A 7 16.50 12.95 0.29
C SER A 7 15.46 13.37 -0.72
N LYS A 8 15.88 13.78 -1.94
CA LYS A 8 14.96 14.16 -3.02
C LYS A 8 14.03 13.03 -3.45
N LYS A 9 14.36 11.77 -3.10
CA LYS A 9 13.62 10.59 -3.56
C LYS A 9 13.14 9.69 -2.42
N SER A 10 13.46 10.01 -1.18
CA SER A 10 13.17 9.12 -0.05
C SER A 10 12.43 9.82 1.06
N LEU A 11 11.31 9.22 1.45
CA LEU A 11 10.54 9.58 2.64
C LEU A 11 10.63 8.43 3.62
N ILE A 12 10.79 8.76 4.90
CA ILE A 12 10.79 7.79 5.98
C ILE A 12 9.58 8.03 6.88
N GLY A 13 8.83 6.97 7.17
CA GLY A 13 7.74 6.97 8.13
C GLY A 13 8.23 6.46 9.48
N THR A 14 7.86 7.13 10.56
CA THR A 14 8.15 6.73 11.93
C THR A 14 6.88 6.71 12.75
N SER A 15 6.82 5.81 13.74
CA SER A 15 5.73 5.82 14.71
C SER A 15 6.03 6.83 15.81
N PRO A 16 5.02 7.59 16.30
CA PRO A 16 5.20 8.48 17.44
C PRO A 16 5.63 7.70 18.67
N GLU A 17 6.57 8.24 19.45
CA GLU A 17 7.14 7.57 20.62
C GLU A 17 6.07 7.14 21.64
N VAL A 18 5.08 8.01 21.89
CA VAL A 18 4.03 7.75 22.87
C VAL A 18 3.14 6.55 22.53
N THR A 19 2.84 6.37 21.25
CA THR A 19 1.94 5.31 20.76
C THR A 19 2.68 4.16 20.08
N ARG A 20 4.00 4.20 20.09
CA ARG A 20 4.82 3.23 19.36
C ARG A 20 4.52 1.80 19.81
N PHE A 21 4.27 0.94 18.82
CA PHE A 21 3.97 -0.49 18.96
C PHE A 21 2.56 -0.80 19.46
N PHE A 22 1.72 0.20 19.74
CA PHE A 22 0.34 -0.01 20.15
C PHE A 22 -0.61 0.12 18.97
N ILE A 23 -1.61 -0.74 18.94
CA ILE A 23 -2.69 -0.71 17.95
C ILE A 23 -4.02 -0.80 18.66
N GLU A 24 -4.98 0.02 18.23
CA GLU A 24 -6.36 -0.09 18.69
C GLU A 24 -7.14 -1.01 17.75
N LEU A 25 -7.71 -2.06 18.31
CA LEU A 25 -8.60 -2.96 17.60
C LEU A 25 -9.99 -2.83 18.18
N ARG A 26 -10.94 -2.38 17.38
CA ARG A 26 -12.33 -2.22 17.82
C ARG A 26 -12.90 -3.57 18.22
N GLY A 27 -13.50 -3.62 19.41
CA GLY A 27 -14.03 -4.84 20.00
C GLY A 27 -13.04 -5.61 20.86
N ILE A 28 -11.75 -5.33 20.73
CA ILE A 28 -10.69 -5.96 21.55
C ILE A 28 -10.03 -4.93 22.47
N GLY A 29 -9.72 -3.75 21.96
CA GLY A 29 -9.05 -2.68 22.70
C GLY A 29 -7.64 -2.42 22.19
N ILE A 30 -6.81 -1.89 23.07
CA ILE A 30 -5.42 -1.58 22.77
C ILE A 30 -4.56 -2.82 22.98
N ILE A 31 -3.77 -3.17 21.98
CA ILE A 31 -2.80 -4.25 22.07
C ILE A 31 -1.38 -3.74 21.86
N ASP A 32 -0.41 -4.38 22.48
CA ASP A 32 1.01 -4.15 22.29
C ASP A 32 1.55 -5.18 21.29
N VAL A 33 1.73 -4.77 20.06
CA VAL A 33 2.13 -5.67 18.96
C VAL A 33 3.49 -6.28 19.21
N LYS A 34 4.44 -5.51 19.72
CA LYS A 34 5.79 -5.99 20.02
C LYS A 34 5.76 -7.07 21.10
N ASN A 35 4.96 -6.85 22.14
CA ASN A 35 4.84 -7.80 23.24
C ASN A 35 4.15 -9.10 22.82
N LEU A 36 3.11 -8.99 21.95
CA LEU A 36 2.35 -10.16 21.49
C LEU A 36 3.09 -10.97 20.42
N TYR A 37 3.75 -10.31 19.49
CA TYR A 37 4.31 -10.94 18.29
C TYR A 37 5.83 -10.88 18.18
N GLY A 38 6.51 -10.22 19.11
CA GLY A 38 7.96 -10.12 19.16
C GLY A 38 8.54 -8.92 18.42
N VAL A 39 9.83 -8.70 18.62
CA VAL A 39 10.54 -7.53 18.07
C VAL A 39 10.58 -7.50 16.55
N GLU A 40 10.46 -8.65 15.89
CA GLU A 40 10.47 -8.76 14.44
C GLU A 40 9.19 -8.25 13.78
N SER A 41 8.11 -8.07 14.56
CA SER A 41 6.82 -7.62 14.05
C SER A 41 6.71 -6.11 13.91
N VAL A 42 7.68 -5.36 14.43
CA VAL A 42 7.63 -3.90 14.49
C VAL A 42 8.92 -3.28 13.96
N LYS A 43 8.80 -2.06 13.46
CA LYS A 43 9.94 -1.24 13.05
C LYS A 43 9.78 0.15 13.62
N MET A 44 10.89 0.78 13.99
CA MET A 44 10.87 2.15 14.47
C MET A 44 10.73 3.15 13.33
N GLU A 45 11.33 2.82 12.18
CA GLU A 45 11.24 3.62 10.97
C GLU A 45 11.29 2.74 9.73
N GLN A 46 10.70 3.20 8.65
CA GLN A 46 10.67 2.50 7.38
C GLN A 46 10.57 3.49 6.24
N GLU A 47 11.30 3.27 5.16
CA GLU A 47 11.10 4.00 3.92
C GLU A 47 9.70 3.74 3.38
N ILE A 48 9.03 4.80 2.93
CA ILE A 48 7.69 4.69 2.38
C ILE A 48 7.78 4.39 0.89
N ASP A 49 7.28 3.23 0.49
CA ASP A 49 7.28 2.76 -0.89
C ASP A 49 5.93 2.90 -1.56
N LEU A 50 4.86 2.75 -0.80
CA LEU A 50 3.49 2.73 -1.32
C LEU A 50 2.54 3.31 -0.31
N VAL A 51 1.60 4.12 -0.80
CA VAL A 51 0.51 4.66 0.01
C VAL A 51 -0.79 4.03 -0.46
N ILE A 52 -1.57 3.52 0.48
CA ILE A 52 -2.89 2.99 0.21
C ILE A 52 -3.90 3.87 0.92
N GLN A 53 -4.76 4.51 0.14
CA GLN A 53 -5.86 5.33 0.65
C GLN A 53 -7.11 4.47 0.72
N LEU A 54 -7.72 4.40 1.88
CA LEU A 54 -8.94 3.64 2.09
C LEU A 54 -10.14 4.58 2.00
N GLU A 55 -11.16 4.17 1.27
CA GLU A 55 -12.40 4.93 1.16
C GLU A 55 -13.61 3.99 1.20
N ASP A 56 -14.77 4.54 1.55
CA ASP A 56 -15.99 3.76 1.53
C ASP A 56 -16.35 3.37 0.10
N TRP A 57 -16.90 2.17 -0.06
CA TRP A 57 -17.37 1.69 -1.36
C TRP A 57 -18.42 2.64 -1.94
N ASN A 58 -18.22 3.06 -3.18
CA ASN A 58 -19.18 3.83 -3.94
C ASN A 58 -19.46 3.10 -5.25
N LYS A 59 -20.67 2.60 -5.42
CA LYS A 59 -21.08 1.84 -6.61
C LYS A 59 -21.01 2.67 -7.90
N ASP A 60 -21.11 4.00 -7.79
CA ASP A 60 -21.06 4.91 -8.93
C ASP A 60 -19.62 5.36 -9.26
N ALA A 61 -18.65 4.99 -8.43
CA ALA A 61 -17.25 5.29 -8.68
C ALA A 61 -16.66 4.31 -9.68
N ASP A 62 -15.75 4.83 -10.49
CA ASP A 62 -15.02 4.04 -11.47
C ASP A 62 -13.67 3.63 -10.87
N TYR A 63 -13.57 2.36 -10.47
CA TYR A 63 -12.33 1.84 -9.87
C TYR A 63 -11.41 1.25 -10.94
N ASP A 64 -10.12 1.47 -10.78
CA ASP A 64 -9.11 0.93 -11.66
C ASP A 64 -9.10 -0.61 -11.58
N ARG A 65 -9.33 -1.26 -12.71
CA ARG A 65 -9.35 -2.72 -12.80
C ARG A 65 -8.06 -3.31 -13.34
N LEU A 66 -7.35 -2.55 -14.14
CA LEU A 66 -6.19 -3.05 -14.86
C LEU A 66 -4.87 -2.64 -14.22
N GLY A 67 -4.84 -1.52 -13.50
CA GLY A 67 -3.62 -1.01 -12.88
C GLY A 67 -2.58 -0.53 -13.89
N VAL A 68 -3.02 -0.10 -15.07
CA VAL A 68 -2.13 0.39 -16.14
C VAL A 68 -1.63 1.79 -15.83
N GLU A 69 -2.49 2.64 -15.27
CA GLU A 69 -2.13 4.00 -14.89
C GLU A 69 -1.48 4.01 -13.52
N GLU A 70 -0.31 4.63 -13.43
CA GLU A 70 0.34 4.85 -12.16
C GLU A 70 -0.21 6.12 -11.51
N LYS A 71 -0.62 6.01 -10.24
CA LYS A 71 -1.12 7.12 -9.45
C LYS A 71 -0.13 7.42 -8.34
N TYR A 72 -0.05 8.69 -7.97
CA TYR A 72 0.90 9.17 -6.97
C TYR A 72 0.23 10.11 -5.99
N VAL A 73 0.77 10.16 -4.79
CA VAL A 73 0.45 11.17 -3.79
C VAL A 73 1.75 11.88 -3.43
N GLU A 74 1.68 13.16 -3.11
CA GLU A 74 2.86 13.96 -2.79
C GLU A 74 2.91 14.30 -1.30
N TYR A 75 4.06 14.01 -0.68
CA TYR A 75 4.37 14.43 0.68
C TYR A 75 5.73 15.11 0.70
N LEU A 76 5.80 16.28 1.31
CA LEU A 76 7.05 17.03 1.48
C LEU A 76 7.84 17.20 0.17
N GLY A 77 7.12 17.38 -0.95
CA GLY A 77 7.72 17.55 -2.26
C GLY A 77 8.13 16.27 -2.99
N ASN A 78 7.90 15.11 -2.39
CA ASN A 78 8.21 13.81 -3.00
C ASN A 78 6.94 13.08 -3.41
N LYS A 79 6.95 12.52 -4.61
CA LYS A 79 5.86 11.69 -5.11
C LYS A 79 6.04 10.25 -4.69
N VAL A 80 4.98 9.65 -4.17
CA VAL A 80 4.95 8.25 -3.75
C VAL A 80 3.82 7.55 -4.49
N ALA A 81 4.08 6.34 -4.97
CA ALA A 81 3.04 5.53 -5.60
C ALA A 81 1.87 5.33 -4.63
N ALA A 82 0.65 5.43 -5.15
CA ALA A 82 -0.55 5.36 -4.33
C ALA A 82 -1.66 4.56 -5.01
N HIS A 83 -2.44 3.88 -4.19
CA HIS A 83 -3.68 3.22 -4.61
C HIS A 83 -4.82 3.68 -3.72
N THR A 84 -6.01 3.79 -4.29
CA THR A 84 -7.24 4.01 -3.54
C THR A 84 -8.03 2.72 -3.53
N LEU A 85 -8.28 2.17 -2.34
CA LEU A 85 -9.00 0.91 -2.17
C LEU A 85 -10.37 1.16 -1.52
N PRO A 86 -11.46 0.70 -2.16
CA PRO A 86 -12.78 0.78 -1.55
C PRO A 86 -12.93 -0.26 -0.45
N ILE A 87 -13.52 0.16 0.67
CA ILE A 87 -13.84 -0.71 1.81
C ILE A 87 -15.32 -1.05 1.74
N ARG A 88 -15.66 -2.34 1.80
CA ARG A 88 -17.04 -2.79 1.92
C ARG A 88 -17.09 -4.08 2.73
N PRO A 89 -18.22 -4.37 3.39
CA PRO A 89 -18.40 -5.63 4.11
C PRO A 89 -18.15 -6.83 3.19
N GLY A 90 -17.48 -7.86 3.73
CA GLY A 90 -17.17 -9.09 3.00
C GLY A 90 -15.86 -9.10 2.24
N ARG A 91 -15.17 -7.96 2.08
CA ARG A 91 -13.83 -7.95 1.50
C ARG A 91 -12.78 -8.17 2.58
N ASN A 92 -11.81 -9.04 2.29
CA ASN A 92 -10.66 -9.23 3.17
C ASN A 92 -9.60 -8.18 2.84
N LEU A 93 -9.62 -7.08 3.59
CA LEU A 93 -8.72 -5.95 3.35
C LEU A 93 -7.25 -6.34 3.52
N ALA A 94 -6.94 -7.18 4.50
CA ALA A 94 -5.56 -7.60 4.76
C ALA A 94 -4.94 -8.30 3.54
N ILE A 95 -5.67 -9.22 2.91
CA ILE A 95 -5.21 -9.92 1.71
C ILE A 95 -5.03 -8.94 0.55
N ILE A 96 -5.95 -8.00 0.37
CA ILE A 96 -5.89 -7.02 -0.72
C ILE A 96 -4.69 -6.10 -0.55
N VAL A 97 -4.43 -5.61 0.65
CA VAL A 97 -3.29 -4.74 0.95
C VAL A 97 -1.97 -5.50 0.73
N GLU A 98 -1.89 -6.73 1.19
CA GLU A 98 -0.71 -7.58 0.99
C GLU A 98 -0.44 -7.80 -0.51
N ALA A 99 -1.48 -8.14 -1.27
CA ALA A 99 -1.35 -8.32 -2.73
C ALA A 99 -0.90 -7.02 -3.42
N ALA A 100 -1.43 -5.88 -3.02
CA ALA A 100 -1.03 -4.58 -3.56
C ALA A 100 0.45 -4.29 -3.28
N ALA A 101 0.91 -4.56 -2.06
CA ALA A 101 2.31 -4.36 -1.69
C ALA A 101 3.27 -5.27 -2.47
N ILE A 102 2.93 -6.55 -2.60
CA ILE A 102 3.74 -7.51 -3.35
C ILE A 102 3.78 -7.15 -4.84
N ASN A 103 2.63 -6.81 -5.41
CA ASN A 103 2.56 -6.39 -6.82
C ASN A 103 3.39 -5.14 -7.08
N HIS A 104 3.35 -4.17 -6.17
CA HIS A 104 4.16 -2.96 -6.27
C HIS A 104 5.66 -3.29 -6.27
N ARG A 105 6.08 -4.20 -5.38
CA ARG A 105 7.47 -4.65 -5.33
C ARG A 105 7.91 -5.30 -6.64
N GLN A 106 7.05 -6.12 -7.24
CA GLN A 106 7.33 -6.74 -8.54
C GLN A 106 7.49 -5.70 -9.65
N LYS A 107 6.65 -4.67 -9.66
CA LYS A 107 6.78 -3.56 -10.61
C LYS A 107 8.13 -2.84 -10.48
N LYS A 108 8.57 -2.60 -9.25
CA LYS A 108 9.90 -2.02 -8.98
C LYS A 108 11.03 -2.90 -9.51
N MET A 109 10.84 -4.21 -9.51
CA MET A 109 11.81 -5.19 -10.00
C MET A 109 11.73 -5.44 -11.50
N GLY A 110 10.84 -4.71 -12.19
CA GLY A 110 10.72 -4.75 -13.65
C GLY A 110 9.57 -5.60 -14.20
N TYR A 111 8.80 -6.28 -13.36
CA TYR A 111 7.65 -7.07 -13.80
C TYR A 111 6.35 -6.32 -13.57
N ASN A 112 5.57 -6.14 -14.62
CA ASN A 112 4.25 -5.53 -14.56
C ASN A 112 3.22 -6.48 -15.17
N ALA A 113 2.33 -7.02 -14.31
CA ALA A 113 1.34 -8.01 -14.71
C ALA A 113 0.36 -7.48 -15.76
N ALA A 114 -0.05 -6.21 -15.65
CA ALA A 114 -0.96 -5.59 -16.61
C ALA A 114 -0.33 -5.48 -17.99
N GLU A 115 0.94 -5.10 -18.06
CA GLU A 115 1.69 -5.04 -19.32
C GLU A 115 1.88 -6.43 -19.92
N GLU A 116 2.17 -7.43 -19.09
CA GLU A 116 2.32 -8.81 -19.55
C GLU A 116 1.03 -9.34 -20.16
N LEU A 117 -0.09 -9.08 -19.51
CA LEU A 117 -1.40 -9.46 -20.03
C LEU A 117 -1.69 -8.77 -21.36
N TYR A 118 -1.39 -7.47 -21.45
CA TYR A 118 -1.58 -6.70 -22.69
C TYR A 118 -0.77 -7.28 -23.82
N LYS A 119 0.48 -7.64 -23.58
CA LYS A 119 1.35 -8.27 -24.59
C LYS A 119 0.79 -9.60 -25.08
N ARG A 120 0.27 -10.42 -24.18
CA ARG A 120 -0.33 -11.71 -24.53
C ARG A 120 -1.57 -11.54 -25.40
N VAL A 121 -2.42 -10.59 -25.04
CA VAL A 121 -3.64 -10.29 -25.80
C VAL A 121 -3.31 -9.77 -27.20
N THR A 122 -2.40 -8.80 -27.30
CA THR A 122 -1.98 -8.25 -28.61
C THR A 122 -1.21 -9.26 -29.44
N GLY A 123 -0.34 -10.06 -28.83
CA GLY A 123 0.37 -11.13 -29.51
C GLY A 123 -0.54 -12.21 -30.09
N GLN A 124 -1.62 -12.53 -29.39
CA GLN A 124 -2.64 -13.45 -29.89
C GLN A 124 -3.44 -12.88 -31.06
N MET A 125 -3.56 -11.56 -31.13
CA MET A 125 -4.29 -10.90 -32.22
C MET A 125 -3.43 -10.67 -33.45
N GLU A 126 -2.11 -10.70 -33.33
CA GLU A 126 -1.17 -10.52 -34.44
C GLU A 126 -0.89 -11.82 -35.21
N ASP A 127 -1.18 -12.95 -34.61
CA ASP A 127 -1.06 -14.28 -35.23
C ASP A 127 -2.37 -14.63 -35.95
#